data_d701ef2ae382459a3af40eebec3b531f
#
_entry.id   d701ef2ae382459a3af40eebec3b531f
#
_cell.length_a   1.000
_cell.length_b   1.000
_cell.length_c   1.000
_cell.angle_alpha   90.00
_cell.angle_beta   90.00
_cell.angle_gamma   90.00
#
_symmetry.space_group_name_H-M   'P 1'
#
loop_
_entity.id
_entity.type
_entity.pdbx_description
1 polymer ?
#
loop_
_entity_poly.entity_id
_entity_poly.type
_entity_poly.pdbx_seq_one_letter_code
_entity_poly.pdbx_strand_id
1 'polypeptide(L)'
;MPRRARFTVENGTYHVMLRGNNRARIFNYDDDFSCFLELLRDNKEKYGLKIHHYVLMDNHVHLIILSPDGEKLSAAMKRITVTYTRYYRKIYKGIGHFFQDRFKSYLIQGGRYLLECGRYVELNPVRAGMVKSPCDYRWSSYGAYASGAKSGIVDLNPEYEGLSEDSTRRAEIYRKYIEDGISERRNEERFFKQGAYGSKEFMDGLKNQGLKPVWSHAGQPKRRKRS
;
A
#
# COMPACT_ATOMS: atom_id res chain seq x y z
N MET A 1 -2.19 -16.87 20.85
CA MET A 1 -2.07 -15.49 21.37
C MET A 1 -3.19 -14.63 20.82
N PRO A 2 -3.86 -13.78 21.61
CA PRO A 2 -4.87 -12.87 21.12
C PRO A 2 -4.26 -11.92 20.08
N ARG A 3 -4.96 -11.72 18.96
CA ARG A 3 -4.52 -10.81 17.90
C ARG A 3 -4.66 -9.37 18.37
N ARG A 4 -3.57 -8.59 18.28
CA ARG A 4 -3.62 -7.15 18.62
C ARG A 4 -4.57 -6.41 17.68
N ALA A 5 -5.34 -5.46 18.25
CA ALA A 5 -6.07 -4.48 17.49
C ALA A 5 -5.09 -3.61 16.68
N ARG A 6 -5.53 -3.13 15.50
CA ARG A 6 -4.77 -2.13 14.76
C ARG A 6 -4.88 -0.79 15.46
N PHE A 7 -3.80 -0.03 15.42
CA PHE A 7 -3.86 1.37 15.80
C PHE A 7 -4.50 2.14 14.65
N THR A 8 -5.57 2.85 14.94
CA THR A 8 -6.32 3.63 13.95
C THR A 8 -6.69 4.98 14.53
N VAL A 9 -6.75 5.97 13.66
CA VAL A 9 -7.17 7.35 13.98
C VAL A 9 -8.26 7.77 13.00
N GLU A 10 -9.07 8.74 13.39
CA GLU A 10 -10.03 9.37 12.49
C GLU A 10 -9.29 10.10 11.36
N ASN A 11 -9.84 10.02 10.16
CA ASN A 11 -9.27 10.60 8.94
C ASN A 11 -7.78 10.26 8.75
N GLY A 12 -7.42 9.01 9.12
CA GLY A 12 -6.05 8.54 9.02
C GLY A 12 -5.67 8.10 7.62
N THR A 13 -4.45 8.44 7.20
CA THR A 13 -3.85 7.91 5.98
C THR A 13 -2.95 6.73 6.30
N TYR A 14 -3.18 5.61 5.62
CA TYR A 14 -2.52 4.36 5.92
C TYR A 14 -1.82 3.79 4.70
N HIS A 15 -0.59 3.31 4.88
CA HIS A 15 0.01 2.36 3.98
C HIS A 15 -0.51 0.97 4.31
N VAL A 16 -1.26 0.39 3.40
CA VAL A 16 -1.87 -0.93 3.52
C VAL A 16 -1.12 -1.92 2.64
N MET A 17 -0.80 -3.09 3.20
CA MET A 17 -0.14 -4.16 2.46
C MET A 17 -0.89 -5.49 2.61
N LEU A 18 -1.05 -6.18 1.50
CA LEU A 18 -1.54 -7.55 1.39
C LEU A 18 -0.46 -8.42 0.72
N ARG A 19 -0.31 -9.66 1.13
CA ARG A 19 0.62 -10.60 0.51
C ARG A 19 0.01 -11.98 0.39
N GLY A 20 0.28 -12.66 -0.72
CA GLY A 20 -0.06 -14.05 -0.93
C GLY A 20 0.61 -14.99 0.07
N ASN A 21 -0.09 -16.06 0.46
CA ASN A 21 0.45 -17.07 1.36
C ASN A 21 1.72 -17.68 0.78
N ASN A 22 2.76 -17.86 1.60
CA ASN A 22 4.08 -18.35 1.19
C ASN A 22 4.67 -17.58 0.01
N ARG A 23 4.33 -16.28 -0.14
CA ARG A 23 4.72 -15.43 -1.26
C ARG A 23 4.21 -15.93 -2.63
N ALA A 24 3.18 -16.78 -2.64
CA ALA A 24 2.55 -17.23 -3.87
C ALA A 24 1.95 -16.06 -4.65
N ARG A 25 1.91 -16.21 -5.97
CA ARG A 25 1.25 -15.24 -6.86
C ARG A 25 -0.23 -15.12 -6.47
N ILE A 26 -0.71 -13.89 -6.46
CA ILE A 26 -2.12 -13.55 -6.26
C ILE A 26 -2.74 -12.97 -7.53
N PHE A 27 -1.92 -12.62 -8.51
CA PHE A 27 -2.31 -12.21 -9.84
C PHE A 27 -1.52 -13.03 -10.86
N ASN A 28 -2.21 -13.72 -11.76
CA ASN A 28 -1.61 -14.55 -12.80
C ASN A 28 -1.81 -13.94 -14.20
N TYR A 29 -2.96 -13.32 -14.43
CA TYR A 29 -3.36 -12.71 -15.69
C TYR A 29 -3.97 -11.32 -15.46
N ASP A 30 -4.07 -10.54 -16.52
CA ASP A 30 -4.61 -9.18 -16.52
C ASP A 30 -6.01 -9.07 -15.90
N ASP A 31 -6.85 -10.09 -16.08
CA ASP A 31 -8.20 -10.16 -15.51
C ASP A 31 -8.17 -10.18 -13.97
N ASP A 32 -7.14 -10.79 -13.36
CA ASP A 32 -6.98 -10.81 -11.92
C ASP A 32 -6.70 -9.41 -11.36
N PHE A 33 -5.81 -8.67 -12.03
CA PHE A 33 -5.52 -7.29 -11.68
C PHE A 33 -6.75 -6.40 -11.86
N SER A 34 -7.44 -6.54 -12.98
CA SER A 34 -8.65 -5.79 -13.30
C SER A 34 -9.74 -6.04 -12.27
N CYS A 35 -10.00 -7.29 -11.92
CA CYS A 35 -10.95 -7.67 -10.88
C CYS A 35 -10.59 -7.03 -9.52
N PHE A 36 -9.32 -7.03 -9.15
CA PHE A 36 -8.89 -6.42 -7.89
C PHE A 36 -9.09 -4.90 -7.89
N LEU A 37 -8.80 -4.22 -9.01
CA LEU A 37 -9.01 -2.78 -9.17
C LEU A 37 -10.50 -2.40 -9.13
N GLU A 38 -11.39 -3.21 -9.72
CA GLU A 38 -12.83 -3.04 -9.61
C GLU A 38 -13.30 -3.15 -8.15
N LEU A 39 -12.83 -4.16 -7.44
CA LEU A 39 -13.12 -4.32 -6.01
C LEU A 39 -12.60 -3.14 -5.18
N LEU A 40 -11.45 -2.58 -5.52
CA LEU A 40 -10.93 -1.36 -4.88
C LEU A 40 -11.87 -0.19 -5.11
N ARG A 41 -12.28 0.07 -6.36
CA ARG A 41 -13.18 1.16 -6.72
C ARG A 41 -14.51 1.06 -5.98
N ASP A 42 -15.17 -0.10 -6.05
CA ASP A 42 -16.48 -0.30 -5.43
C ASP A 42 -16.44 -0.13 -3.90
N ASN A 43 -15.36 -0.60 -3.26
CA ASN A 43 -15.22 -0.48 -1.81
C ASN A 43 -14.75 0.91 -1.38
N LYS A 44 -13.97 1.62 -2.19
CA LYS A 44 -13.65 3.02 -1.99
C LYS A 44 -14.93 3.85 -1.86
N GLU A 45 -15.83 3.74 -2.82
CA GLU A 45 -17.10 4.46 -2.83
C GLU A 45 -17.98 4.05 -1.64
N LYS A 46 -18.17 2.74 -1.43
CA LYS A 46 -19.02 2.20 -0.40
C LYS A 46 -18.64 2.63 1.02
N TYR A 47 -17.35 2.72 1.32
CA TYR A 47 -16.84 3.02 2.66
C TYR A 47 -16.29 4.42 2.81
N GLY A 48 -16.41 5.28 1.78
CA GLY A 48 -15.94 6.66 1.80
C GLY A 48 -14.41 6.76 1.95
N LEU A 49 -13.68 5.82 1.34
CA LEU A 49 -12.21 5.83 1.35
C LEU A 49 -11.69 6.73 0.22
N LYS A 50 -10.49 7.29 0.39
CA LYS A 50 -9.71 7.85 -0.73
C LYS A 50 -8.48 7.00 -0.96
N ILE A 51 -8.23 6.61 -2.20
CA ILE A 51 -7.06 5.83 -2.59
C ILE A 51 -6.08 6.77 -3.28
N HIS A 52 -5.02 7.15 -2.56
CA HIS A 52 -4.01 8.06 -3.11
C HIS A 52 -3.04 7.31 -4.02
N HIS A 53 -2.45 6.23 -3.56
CA HIS A 53 -1.50 5.46 -4.37
C HIS A 53 -1.80 3.98 -4.29
N TYR A 54 -1.45 3.26 -5.36
CA TYR A 54 -1.46 1.80 -5.35
C TYR A 54 -0.40 1.22 -6.27
N VAL A 55 0.00 0.00 -5.98
CA VAL A 55 0.69 -0.91 -6.90
C VAL A 55 0.27 -2.34 -6.61
N LEU A 56 -0.10 -3.05 -7.66
CA LEU A 56 -0.45 -4.48 -7.62
C LEU A 56 0.73 -5.27 -8.17
N MET A 57 1.51 -5.90 -7.27
CA MET A 57 2.63 -6.78 -7.63
C MET A 57 2.14 -8.22 -7.72
N ASP A 58 2.79 -9.07 -8.48
CA ASP A 58 2.35 -10.46 -8.71
C ASP A 58 1.89 -11.20 -7.45
N ASN A 59 2.55 -10.98 -6.32
CA ASN A 59 2.30 -11.70 -5.07
C ASN A 59 1.96 -10.82 -3.87
N HIS A 60 1.84 -9.51 -4.06
CA HIS A 60 1.46 -8.59 -3.00
C HIS A 60 0.91 -7.28 -3.54
N VAL A 61 0.27 -6.52 -2.67
CA VAL A 61 -0.35 -5.23 -3.00
C VAL A 61 0.11 -4.20 -1.98
N HIS A 62 0.43 -3.00 -2.45
CA HIS A 62 0.59 -1.82 -1.63
C HIS A 62 -0.45 -0.77 -2.01
N LEU A 63 -1.10 -0.19 -1.00
CA LEU A 63 -2.09 0.88 -1.16
C LEU A 63 -1.77 2.00 -0.19
N ILE A 64 -1.99 3.24 -0.59
CA ILE A 64 -2.07 4.37 0.34
C ILE A 64 -3.52 4.83 0.36
N ILE A 65 -4.16 4.66 1.51
CA ILE A 65 -5.59 4.88 1.72
C ILE A 65 -5.80 5.88 2.84
N LEU A 66 -6.53 6.96 2.56
CA LEU A 66 -7.17 7.77 3.59
C LEU A 66 -8.51 7.13 3.95
N SER A 67 -8.73 6.89 5.23
CA SER A 67 -9.98 6.33 5.74
C SER A 67 -10.61 7.25 6.78
N PRO A 68 -11.94 7.45 6.75
CA PRO A 68 -12.64 8.20 7.79
C PRO A 68 -12.38 7.65 9.19
N ASP A 69 -12.33 6.33 9.30
CA ASP A 69 -12.06 5.62 10.55
C ASP A 69 -11.45 4.22 10.31
N GLY A 70 -11.03 3.58 11.39
CA GLY A 70 -10.43 2.24 11.33
C GLY A 70 -11.41 1.10 11.06
N GLU A 71 -12.68 1.28 11.38
CA GLU A 71 -13.73 0.27 11.15
C GLU A 71 -14.04 0.18 9.66
N LYS A 72 -14.22 1.33 8.99
CA LYS A 72 -14.44 1.41 7.55
C LYS A 72 -13.26 0.83 6.76
N LEU A 73 -12.03 1.18 7.15
CA LEU A 73 -10.83 0.57 6.56
C LEU A 73 -10.84 -0.95 6.71
N SER A 74 -11.14 -1.44 7.91
CA SER A 74 -11.15 -2.88 8.20
C SER A 74 -12.27 -3.61 7.45
N ALA A 75 -13.46 -3.02 7.36
CA ALA A 75 -14.60 -3.57 6.64
C ALA A 75 -14.34 -3.62 5.11
N ALA A 76 -13.82 -2.54 4.54
CA ALA A 76 -13.45 -2.48 3.14
C ALA A 76 -12.40 -3.54 2.78
N MET A 77 -11.30 -3.59 3.52
CA MET A 77 -10.23 -4.56 3.26
C MET A 77 -10.68 -6.00 3.47
N LYS A 78 -11.54 -6.28 4.46
CA LYS A 78 -12.16 -7.60 4.64
C LYS A 78 -13.01 -7.98 3.42
N ARG A 79 -13.86 -7.07 2.95
CA ARG A 79 -14.73 -7.32 1.78
C ARG A 79 -13.89 -7.58 0.53
N ILE A 80 -12.89 -6.74 0.24
CA ILE A 80 -11.98 -6.90 -0.90
C ILE A 80 -11.30 -8.27 -0.84
N THR A 81 -10.64 -8.59 0.27
CA THR A 81 -9.88 -9.84 0.40
C THR A 81 -10.75 -11.09 0.31
N VAL A 82 -11.94 -11.10 0.92
CA VAL A 82 -12.88 -12.22 0.86
C VAL A 82 -13.43 -12.40 -0.54
N THR A 83 -13.87 -11.30 -1.19
CA THR A 83 -14.45 -11.37 -2.54
C THR A 83 -13.40 -11.78 -3.57
N TYR A 84 -12.20 -11.20 -3.51
CA TYR A 84 -11.10 -11.56 -4.39
C TYR A 84 -10.66 -13.03 -4.20
N THR A 85 -10.58 -13.52 -2.96
CA THR A 85 -10.28 -14.93 -2.68
C THR A 85 -11.32 -15.86 -3.29
N ARG A 86 -12.61 -15.49 -3.24
CA ARG A 86 -13.69 -16.29 -3.86
C ARG A 86 -13.56 -16.31 -5.38
N TYR A 87 -13.32 -15.14 -6.00
CA TYR A 87 -13.04 -15.02 -7.43
C TYR A 87 -11.87 -15.93 -7.83
N TYR A 88 -10.72 -15.79 -7.19
CA TYR A 88 -9.51 -16.55 -7.49
C TYR A 88 -9.74 -18.07 -7.38
N ARG A 89 -10.40 -18.52 -6.31
CA ARG A 89 -10.70 -19.95 -6.11
C ARG A 89 -11.67 -20.53 -7.14
N LYS A 90 -12.61 -19.73 -7.62
CA LYS A 90 -13.52 -20.15 -8.69
C LYS A 90 -12.75 -20.48 -9.97
N ILE A 91 -11.70 -19.72 -10.27
CA ILE A 91 -10.90 -19.87 -11.49
C ILE A 91 -9.80 -20.94 -11.29
N TYR A 92 -9.01 -20.81 -10.22
CA TYR A 92 -7.78 -21.58 -10.03
C TYR A 92 -7.91 -22.77 -9.06
N LYS A 93 -9.10 -22.99 -8.47
CA LYS A 93 -9.42 -24.12 -7.58
C LYS A 93 -8.47 -24.31 -6.41
N GLY A 94 -7.85 -23.23 -5.89
CA GLY A 94 -6.89 -23.28 -4.79
C GLY A 94 -7.52 -23.65 -3.44
N ILE A 95 -6.77 -24.38 -2.59
CA ILE A 95 -7.15 -24.78 -1.24
C ILE A 95 -6.26 -24.05 -0.21
N GLY A 96 -6.75 -23.85 1.04
CA GLY A 96 -5.97 -23.27 2.13
C GLY A 96 -6.04 -21.74 2.22
N HIS A 97 -5.09 -21.14 2.94
CA HIS A 97 -5.02 -19.70 3.13
C HIS A 97 -4.50 -19.02 1.86
N PHE A 98 -5.29 -18.11 1.27
CA PHE A 98 -4.90 -17.38 0.07
C PHE A 98 -3.94 -16.23 0.38
N PHE A 99 -4.30 -15.39 1.35
CA PHE A 99 -3.39 -14.38 1.88
C PHE A 99 -2.62 -14.91 3.09
N GLN A 100 -1.37 -14.49 3.23
CA GLN A 100 -0.46 -14.93 4.29
C GLN A 100 -1.01 -14.58 5.68
N ASP A 101 -1.65 -13.40 5.82
CA ASP A 101 -2.19 -12.88 7.08
C ASP A 101 -3.30 -11.87 6.76
N ARG A 102 -3.87 -11.26 7.80
CA ARG A 102 -4.67 -10.05 7.62
C ARG A 102 -3.81 -8.97 6.96
N PHE A 103 -4.43 -8.02 6.26
CA PHE A 103 -3.69 -6.86 5.76
C PHE A 103 -2.92 -6.17 6.90
N LYS A 104 -1.73 -5.67 6.59
CA LYS A 104 -0.96 -4.79 7.47
C LYS A 104 -1.33 -3.35 7.14
N SER A 105 -1.37 -2.49 8.14
CA SER A 105 -1.61 -1.05 7.96
C SER A 105 -0.67 -0.26 8.85
N TYR A 106 -0.09 0.79 8.29
CA TYR A 106 0.87 1.67 8.94
C TYR A 106 0.40 3.09 8.73
N LEU A 107 0.19 3.84 9.81
CA LEU A 107 -0.25 5.23 9.74
C LEU A 107 0.85 6.10 9.11
N ILE A 108 0.48 7.00 8.22
CA ILE A 108 1.40 7.92 7.55
C ILE A 108 1.07 9.34 7.98
N GLN A 109 2.09 10.10 8.38
CA GLN A 109 1.99 11.55 8.55
C GLN A 109 1.84 12.22 7.19
N GLY A 110 1.03 13.28 7.09
CA GLY A 110 0.93 14.11 5.89
C GLY A 110 2.25 14.82 5.52
N GLY A 111 2.20 15.70 4.55
CA GLY A 111 3.35 16.41 4.05
C GLY A 111 4.33 15.50 3.30
N ARG A 112 5.62 15.78 3.41
CA ARG A 112 6.69 15.05 2.73
C ARG A 112 6.61 13.51 2.92
N TYR A 113 6.11 13.04 4.07
CA TYR A 113 6.05 11.61 4.38
C TYR A 113 5.05 10.87 3.50
N LEU A 114 3.95 11.54 3.15
CA LEU A 114 2.94 10.99 2.24
C LEU A 114 3.49 10.90 0.81
N LEU A 115 4.19 11.94 0.31
CA LEU A 115 4.86 11.90 -1.00
C LEU A 115 5.95 10.82 -1.05
N GLU A 116 6.78 10.72 -0.01
CA GLU A 116 7.83 9.70 0.07
C GLU A 116 7.24 8.28 0.06
N CYS A 117 6.12 8.07 0.75
CA CYS A 117 5.43 6.79 0.75
C CYS A 117 4.80 6.48 -0.61
N GLY A 118 4.22 7.50 -1.29
CA GLY A 118 3.72 7.39 -2.66
C GLY A 118 4.83 6.96 -3.62
N ARG A 119 5.98 7.64 -3.58
CA ARG A 119 7.16 7.29 -4.37
C ARG A 119 7.64 5.86 -4.08
N TYR A 120 7.67 5.46 -2.81
CA TYR A 120 7.99 4.09 -2.43
C TYR A 120 7.06 3.09 -3.10
N VAL A 121 5.75 3.32 -3.04
CA VAL A 121 4.73 2.43 -3.62
C VAL A 121 4.92 2.31 -5.14
N GLU A 122 5.08 3.41 -5.85
CA GLU A 122 5.16 3.42 -7.31
C GLU A 122 6.50 2.92 -7.88
N LEU A 123 7.58 2.97 -7.09
CA LEU A 123 8.88 2.42 -7.49
C LEU A 123 9.04 0.91 -7.17
N ASN A 124 8.06 0.26 -6.52
CA ASN A 124 8.17 -1.16 -6.22
C ASN A 124 8.46 -2.05 -7.44
N PRO A 125 7.80 -1.88 -8.61
CA PRO A 125 8.08 -2.72 -9.79
C PRO A 125 9.50 -2.53 -10.33
N VAL A 126 10.02 -1.30 -10.30
CA VAL A 126 11.40 -1.00 -10.73
C VAL A 126 12.40 -1.66 -9.78
N ARG A 127 12.18 -1.52 -8.47
CA ARG A 127 13.05 -2.13 -7.43
C ARG A 127 13.01 -3.65 -7.43
N ALA A 128 11.88 -4.22 -7.84
CA ALA A 128 11.74 -5.67 -8.02
C ALA A 128 12.36 -6.16 -9.35
N GLY A 129 12.87 -5.26 -10.19
CA GLY A 129 13.43 -5.61 -11.50
C GLY A 129 12.39 -6.06 -12.53
N MET A 130 11.10 -5.78 -12.29
CA MET A 130 10.03 -6.16 -13.22
C MET A 130 9.99 -5.26 -14.45
N VAL A 131 10.31 -3.98 -14.27
CA VAL A 131 10.38 -2.96 -15.32
C VAL A 131 11.57 -2.04 -15.08
N LYS A 132 11.99 -1.28 -16.10
CA LYS A 132 13.08 -0.30 -15.99
C LYS A 132 12.60 1.07 -15.53
N SER A 133 11.37 1.42 -15.88
CA SER A 133 10.75 2.69 -15.51
C SER A 133 9.36 2.45 -14.93
N PRO A 134 8.88 3.26 -13.97
CA PRO A 134 7.54 3.12 -13.42
C PRO A 134 6.43 3.33 -14.46
N CYS A 135 6.70 4.06 -15.56
CA CYS A 135 5.73 4.24 -16.65
C CYS A 135 5.44 2.92 -17.41
N ASP A 136 6.36 1.95 -17.36
CA ASP A 136 6.22 0.66 -18.02
C ASP A 136 5.33 -0.31 -17.22
N TYR A 137 4.91 0.09 -16.00
CA TYR A 137 4.10 -0.76 -15.13
C TYR A 137 2.67 -0.25 -14.98
N ARG A 138 1.75 -0.80 -15.77
CA ARG A 138 0.37 -0.33 -15.85
C ARG A 138 -0.48 -0.57 -14.59
N TRP A 139 -0.07 -1.49 -13.70
CA TRP A 139 -0.81 -1.87 -12.52
C TRP A 139 -0.44 -1.04 -11.28
N SER A 140 -0.20 0.26 -11.50
CA SER A 140 0.13 1.23 -10.46
C SER A 140 -0.62 2.54 -10.68
N SER A 141 -0.64 3.37 -9.63
CA SER A 141 -1.18 4.73 -9.68
C SER A 141 -0.30 5.71 -10.43
N TYR A 142 0.94 5.36 -10.80
CA TYR A 142 1.92 6.28 -11.39
C TYR A 142 1.36 7.05 -12.60
N GLY A 143 0.65 6.37 -13.50
CA GLY A 143 0.07 7.01 -14.69
C GLY A 143 -0.89 8.16 -14.36
N ALA A 144 -1.66 8.07 -13.29
CA ALA A 144 -2.58 9.13 -12.88
C ALA A 144 -1.84 10.41 -12.47
N TYR A 145 -0.66 10.28 -11.87
CA TYR A 145 0.17 11.40 -11.44
C TYR A 145 1.08 11.92 -12.55
N ALA A 146 1.71 11.03 -13.29
CA ALA A 146 2.73 11.38 -14.30
C ALA A 146 2.15 11.96 -15.60
N SER A 147 0.91 11.59 -15.95
CA SER A 147 0.24 12.07 -17.16
C SER A 147 -1.00 12.92 -16.91
N GLY A 148 -1.41 13.06 -15.64
CA GLY A 148 -2.68 13.70 -15.29
C GLY A 148 -3.93 12.94 -15.79
N ALA A 149 -3.78 11.67 -16.18
CA ALA A 149 -4.89 10.85 -16.65
C ALA A 149 -5.95 10.69 -15.55
N LYS A 150 -7.21 10.91 -15.91
CA LYS A 150 -8.31 10.64 -14.97
C LYS A 150 -8.34 9.16 -14.62
N SER A 151 -8.35 8.87 -13.33
CA SER A 151 -8.46 7.53 -12.80
C SER A 151 -9.75 7.40 -11.98
N GLY A 152 -10.55 6.39 -12.26
CA GLY A 152 -11.72 6.07 -11.42
C GLY A 152 -11.36 5.50 -10.04
N ILE A 153 -10.06 5.27 -9.78
CA ILE A 153 -9.57 4.68 -8.52
C ILE A 153 -8.81 5.72 -7.69
N VAL A 154 -7.90 6.47 -8.33
CA VAL A 154 -6.99 7.40 -7.64
C VAL A 154 -7.72 8.68 -7.27
N ASP A 155 -7.69 9.03 -5.98
CA ASP A 155 -7.92 10.38 -5.49
C ASP A 155 -6.55 11.04 -5.32
N LEU A 156 -6.31 12.13 -6.01
CA LEU A 156 -5.00 12.77 -6.00
C LEU A 156 -4.56 13.07 -4.56
N ASN A 157 -3.29 12.83 -4.31
CA ASN A 157 -2.66 13.14 -3.04
C ASN A 157 -2.60 14.67 -2.87
N PRO A 158 -3.07 15.25 -1.76
CA PRO A 158 -3.04 16.70 -1.56
C PRO A 158 -1.64 17.30 -1.65
N GLU A 159 -0.61 16.55 -1.25
CA GLU A 159 0.79 16.99 -1.36
C GLU A 159 1.27 17.05 -2.82
N TYR A 160 0.72 16.19 -3.68
CA TYR A 160 0.93 16.29 -5.13
C TYR A 160 0.22 17.52 -5.69
N GLU A 161 -1.01 17.77 -5.27
CA GLU A 161 -1.75 18.96 -5.71
C GLU A 161 -1.05 20.26 -5.32
N GLY A 162 -0.37 20.27 -4.18
CA GLY A 162 0.46 21.37 -3.70
C GLY A 162 1.77 21.62 -4.46
N LEU A 163 2.20 20.73 -5.36
CA LEU A 163 3.46 20.90 -6.12
C LEU A 163 3.39 22.06 -7.14
N SER A 164 2.23 22.32 -7.73
CA SER A 164 1.98 23.42 -8.66
C SER A 164 0.48 23.59 -8.91
N GLU A 165 0.03 24.81 -9.15
CA GLU A 165 -1.34 25.08 -9.63
C GLU A 165 -1.54 24.56 -11.05
N ASP A 166 -0.53 24.67 -11.90
CA ASP A 166 -0.56 24.14 -13.27
C ASP A 166 -0.38 22.61 -13.27
N SER A 167 -1.35 21.92 -13.87
CA SER A 167 -1.39 20.44 -13.88
C SER A 167 -0.26 19.82 -14.68
N THR A 168 0.18 20.45 -15.77
CA THR A 168 1.27 19.97 -16.61
C THR A 168 2.60 20.08 -15.86
N ARG A 169 2.82 21.26 -15.27
CA ARG A 169 4.00 21.53 -14.44
C ARG A 169 4.06 20.60 -13.24
N ARG A 170 2.93 20.36 -12.62
CA ARG A 170 2.79 19.43 -11.48
C ARG A 170 3.23 18.01 -11.85
N ALA A 171 2.75 17.52 -13.00
CA ALA A 171 3.13 16.20 -13.50
C ALA A 171 4.64 16.11 -13.84
N GLU A 172 5.24 17.18 -14.39
CA GLU A 172 6.68 17.24 -14.64
C GLU A 172 7.50 17.17 -13.35
N ILE A 173 7.15 17.97 -12.34
CA ILE A 173 7.81 17.97 -11.04
C ILE A 173 7.71 16.58 -10.42
N TYR A 174 6.53 15.96 -10.51
CA TYR A 174 6.32 14.62 -9.94
C TYR A 174 7.13 13.54 -10.65
N ARG A 175 7.16 13.54 -12.00
CA ARG A 175 8.00 12.61 -12.77
C ARG A 175 9.46 12.70 -12.33
N LYS A 176 10.02 13.91 -12.28
CA LYS A 176 11.37 14.13 -11.82
C LYS A 176 11.60 13.61 -10.40
N TYR A 177 10.68 13.92 -9.49
CA TYR A 177 10.74 13.43 -8.10
C TYR A 177 10.77 11.89 -8.00
N ILE A 178 10.02 11.20 -8.86
CA ILE A 178 10.02 9.73 -8.91
C ILE A 178 11.34 9.22 -9.52
N GLU A 179 11.81 9.81 -10.63
CA GLU A 179 13.06 9.43 -11.31
C GLU A 179 14.28 9.57 -10.40
N ASP A 180 14.38 10.67 -9.66
CA ASP A 180 15.43 10.89 -8.68
C ASP A 180 15.45 9.78 -7.60
N GLY A 181 14.30 9.18 -7.32
CA GLY A 181 14.15 8.08 -6.37
C GLY A 181 14.62 6.72 -6.85
N ILE A 182 14.84 6.53 -8.18
CA ILE A 182 15.26 5.24 -8.75
C ILE A 182 16.66 4.86 -8.25
N SER A 183 17.58 5.83 -8.23
CA SER A 183 18.97 5.62 -7.81
C SER A 183 19.16 5.60 -6.29
N GLU A 184 18.17 6.07 -5.54
CA GLU A 184 18.26 6.13 -4.09
C GLU A 184 18.13 4.73 -3.45
N ARG A 185 19.20 4.20 -2.89
CA ARG A 185 19.15 3.04 -1.97
C ARG A 185 18.53 3.48 -0.64
N ARG A 186 17.20 3.48 -0.55
CA ARG A 186 16.52 3.81 0.70
C ARG A 186 16.31 2.57 1.55
N ASN A 187 16.50 2.73 2.86
CA ASN A 187 16.16 1.71 3.85
C ASN A 187 14.62 1.58 3.93
N GLU A 188 14.07 0.65 3.15
CA GLU A 188 12.62 0.42 3.04
C GLU A 188 11.98 0.00 4.37
N GLU A 189 12.77 -0.58 5.27
CA GLU A 189 12.30 -1.00 6.58
C GLU A 189 11.77 0.17 7.43
N ARG A 190 12.18 1.41 7.15
CA ARG A 190 11.70 2.59 7.88
C ARG A 190 10.19 2.78 7.77
N PHE A 191 9.56 2.39 6.63
CA PHE A 191 8.12 2.50 6.43
C PHE A 191 7.31 1.47 7.24
N PHE A 192 7.97 0.46 7.83
CA PHE A 192 7.28 -0.69 8.42
C PHE A 192 7.66 -0.98 9.86
N LYS A 193 8.79 -0.45 10.36
CA LYS A 193 9.36 -0.88 11.67
C LYS A 193 8.54 -0.47 12.87
N GLN A 194 7.85 0.66 12.82
CA GLN A 194 7.28 1.28 14.02
C GLN A 194 5.75 1.37 14.05
N GLY A 195 5.05 0.77 13.09
CA GLY A 195 3.58 0.85 13.01
C GLY A 195 3.04 2.14 12.40
N ALA A 196 3.90 3.16 12.20
CA ALA A 196 3.61 4.40 11.53
C ALA A 196 4.86 4.97 10.86
N TYR A 197 4.68 5.95 9.97
CA TYR A 197 5.75 6.67 9.29
C TYR A 197 5.53 8.17 9.37
N GLY A 198 6.49 8.89 9.94
CA GLY A 198 6.41 10.33 10.16
C GLY A 198 7.64 10.87 10.88
N SER A 199 7.55 12.12 11.32
CA SER A 199 8.59 12.77 12.14
C SER A 199 8.71 12.11 13.52
N LYS A 200 9.80 12.41 14.22
CA LYS A 200 10.00 11.91 15.58
C LYS A 200 8.87 12.36 16.50
N GLU A 201 8.49 13.63 16.42
CA GLU A 201 7.43 14.25 17.23
C GLU A 201 6.09 13.56 16.97
N PHE A 202 5.76 13.30 15.69
CA PHE A 202 4.57 12.55 15.29
C PHE A 202 4.59 11.14 15.88
N MET A 203 5.70 10.42 15.74
CA MET A 203 5.87 9.07 16.26
C MET A 203 5.76 9.01 17.79
N ASP A 204 6.33 9.98 18.50
CA ASP A 204 6.26 10.04 19.96
C ASP A 204 4.84 10.40 20.42
N GLY A 205 4.14 11.30 19.72
CA GLY A 205 2.72 11.59 19.95
C GLY A 205 1.84 10.35 19.82
N LEU A 206 2.06 9.54 18.79
CA LEU A 206 1.31 8.29 18.58
C LEU A 206 1.59 7.24 19.66
N LYS A 207 2.83 7.14 20.16
CA LYS A 207 3.16 6.25 21.28
C LYS A 207 2.41 6.63 22.55
N ASN A 208 2.30 7.92 22.84
CA ASN A 208 1.53 8.44 23.97
C ASN A 208 0.03 8.10 23.82
N GLN A 209 -0.49 8.00 22.60
CA GLN A 209 -1.85 7.57 22.29
C GLN A 209 -2.02 6.05 22.25
N GLY A 210 -0.98 5.28 22.55
CA GLY A 210 -1.04 3.81 22.61
C GLY A 210 -0.54 3.07 21.36
N LEU A 211 0.07 3.75 20.38
CA LEU A 211 0.77 3.07 19.29
C LEU A 211 1.89 2.21 19.88
N LYS A 212 1.82 0.91 19.60
CA LYS A 212 2.86 -0.03 20.00
C LYS A 212 3.69 -0.40 18.78
N PRO A 213 5.03 -0.50 18.91
CA PRO A 213 5.89 -0.94 17.83
C PRO A 213 5.39 -2.26 17.24
N VAL A 214 5.44 -2.37 15.92
CA VAL A 214 5.23 -3.65 15.24
C VAL A 214 6.46 -4.50 15.52
N TRP A 215 6.33 -5.52 16.36
CA TRP A 215 7.42 -6.47 16.61
C TRP A 215 7.71 -7.20 15.31
N SER A 216 8.88 -6.94 14.75
CA SER A 216 9.45 -7.82 13.74
C SER A 216 9.73 -9.16 14.42
N HIS A 217 8.92 -10.18 14.14
CA HIS A 217 9.19 -11.60 14.37
C HIS A 217 10.00 -11.98 15.63
N ALA A 218 9.50 -11.67 16.81
CA ALA A 218 9.89 -12.43 18.00
C ALA A 218 9.22 -13.80 17.89
N GLY A 219 9.94 -14.82 17.38
CA GLY A 219 9.41 -16.17 17.35
C GLY A 219 9.86 -17.08 16.21
N GLN A 220 10.96 -16.80 15.52
CA GLN A 220 11.62 -17.91 14.82
C GLN A 220 12.36 -18.75 15.85
N PRO A 221 12.04 -20.05 16.01
CA PRO A 221 12.86 -20.94 16.85
C PRO A 221 14.27 -20.92 16.29
N LYS A 222 15.25 -20.66 17.17
CA LYS A 222 16.67 -20.78 16.82
C LYS A 222 16.88 -22.16 16.18
N ARG A 223 17.31 -22.20 14.91
CA ARG A 223 17.71 -23.45 14.28
C ARG A 223 18.72 -24.12 15.20
N ARG A 224 18.35 -25.27 15.79
CA ARG A 224 19.32 -26.13 16.47
C ARG A 224 20.39 -26.47 15.45
N LYS A 225 21.64 -26.08 15.73
CA LYS A 225 22.78 -26.58 14.99
C LYS A 225 22.78 -28.10 15.20
N ARG A 226 22.63 -28.83 14.11
CA ARG A 226 22.92 -30.26 14.15
C ARG A 226 24.42 -30.40 14.40
N SER A 227 24.78 -30.97 15.54
CA SER A 227 26.11 -31.50 15.84
C SER A 227 26.41 -32.68 14.94
#